data_b854dfc52bb09f492f7396677302a2f6
#
_entry.id   b854dfc52bb09f492f7396677302a2f6
#
_cell.length_a   1.000
_cell.length_b   1.000
_cell.length_c   1.000
_cell.angle_alpha   90.00
_cell.angle_beta   90.00
_cell.angle_gamma   90.00
#
_symmetry.space_group_name_H-M   'P 1'
#
loop_
_entity.id
_entity.type
_entity.pdbx_description
1 polymer ?
#
loop_
_entity_poly.entity_id
_entity_poly.type
_entity_poly.pdbx_seq_one_letter_code
_entity_poly.pdbx_strand_id
1 'polypeptide(L)'
;MPNLTLPKEQPTLRVIPMVYDTNARGDIFGGWLMSQIDIAGATVATIRAKGPVATINVNKLTFEAPLYVGDVVSFYARVTRIGTKSLNVEIDVFAERNRQLDGEVVKISNAELVYVAISEPGKSRVIPQ
;
A
#
# COMPACT_ATOMS: atom_id res chain seq x y z
N MET A 1 12.20 -25.04 -0.15
CA MET A 1 12.09 -23.59 0.00
C MET A 1 11.11 -23.28 1.11
N PRO A 2 11.47 -22.43 2.04
CA PRO A 2 10.50 -22.03 3.03
C PRO A 2 9.39 -21.22 2.35
N ASN A 3 8.16 -21.46 2.75
CA ASN A 3 7.03 -20.70 2.27
C ASN A 3 7.03 -19.32 2.90
N LEU A 4 6.66 -18.32 2.14
CA LEU A 4 6.43 -16.99 2.68
C LEU A 4 5.24 -17.04 3.61
N THR A 5 5.28 -16.23 4.64
CA THR A 5 4.15 -16.02 5.53
C THR A 5 3.85 -14.52 5.59
N LEU A 6 2.62 -14.20 5.92
CA LEU A 6 2.26 -12.80 6.13
C LEU A 6 2.98 -12.25 7.35
N PRO A 7 3.28 -10.94 7.38
CA PRO A 7 3.74 -10.31 8.61
C PRO A 7 2.76 -10.56 9.76
N LYS A 8 3.28 -10.61 10.98
CA LYS A 8 2.45 -10.91 12.16
C LYS A 8 1.57 -9.75 12.57
N GLU A 9 1.92 -8.55 12.17
CA GLU A 9 1.12 -7.36 12.46
C GLU A 9 -0.17 -7.37 11.65
N GLN A 10 -1.14 -6.57 12.07
CA GLN A 10 -2.36 -6.40 11.31
C GLN A 10 -2.06 -5.60 10.03
N PRO A 11 -2.66 -5.97 8.90
CA PRO A 11 -2.51 -5.15 7.70
C PRO A 11 -3.23 -3.81 7.87
N THR A 12 -2.66 -2.78 7.25
CA THR A 12 -3.29 -1.48 7.19
C THR A 12 -4.53 -1.52 6.31
N LEU A 13 -4.50 -2.36 5.28
CA LEU A 13 -5.58 -2.51 4.31
C LEU A 13 -5.55 -3.95 3.79
N ARG A 14 -6.73 -4.53 3.59
CA ARG A 14 -6.86 -5.87 3.00
C ARG A 14 -8.02 -5.85 2.04
N VAL A 15 -7.79 -6.18 0.77
CA VAL A 15 -8.76 -6.01 -0.31
C VAL A 15 -8.68 -7.18 -1.27
N ILE A 16 -9.81 -7.51 -1.88
CA ILE A 16 -9.87 -8.51 -2.94
C ILE A 16 -10.16 -7.77 -4.26
N PRO A 17 -9.26 -7.83 -5.25
CA PRO A 17 -9.56 -7.25 -6.55
C PRO A 17 -10.63 -8.06 -7.27
N MET A 18 -11.42 -7.38 -8.08
CA MET A 18 -12.57 -7.93 -8.77
C MET A 18 -12.33 -8.04 -10.27
N VAL A 19 -13.29 -8.63 -10.98
CA VAL A 19 -13.19 -8.83 -12.43
C VAL A 19 -12.99 -7.50 -13.16
N TYR A 20 -13.67 -6.44 -12.73
CA TYR A 20 -13.55 -5.14 -13.38
C TYR A 20 -12.20 -4.43 -13.13
N ASP A 21 -11.35 -5.02 -12.27
CA ASP A 21 -10.00 -4.49 -12.04
C ASP A 21 -8.95 -5.15 -12.95
N THR A 22 -9.37 -6.03 -13.85
CA THR A 22 -8.48 -6.77 -14.73
C THR A 22 -8.11 -5.98 -15.98
N ASN A 23 -6.92 -6.29 -16.51
CA ASN A 23 -6.49 -5.81 -17.83
C ASN A 23 -6.89 -6.82 -18.92
N ALA A 24 -6.47 -6.57 -20.15
CA ALA A 24 -6.82 -7.42 -21.29
C ALA A 24 -6.24 -8.84 -21.18
N ARG A 25 -5.18 -9.04 -20.39
CA ARG A 25 -4.57 -10.36 -20.20
C ARG A 25 -5.23 -11.17 -19.09
N GLY A 26 -6.09 -10.54 -18.29
CA GLY A 26 -6.80 -11.20 -17.20
C GLY A 26 -6.15 -11.08 -15.83
N ASP A 27 -4.99 -10.44 -15.72
CA ASP A 27 -4.44 -10.10 -14.41
C ASP A 27 -4.86 -8.68 -14.02
N ILE A 28 -4.55 -8.28 -12.80
CA ILE A 28 -5.02 -7.02 -12.24
C ILE A 28 -4.16 -5.86 -12.75
N PHE A 29 -4.80 -4.73 -13.08
CA PHE A 29 -4.07 -3.53 -13.48
C PHE A 29 -3.10 -3.07 -12.40
N GLY A 30 -1.90 -2.68 -12.82
CA GLY A 30 -0.94 -2.06 -11.92
C GLY A 30 -1.48 -0.79 -11.27
N GLY A 31 -2.32 -0.05 -11.99
CA GLY A 31 -2.97 1.16 -11.44
C GLY A 31 -3.90 0.86 -10.26
N TRP A 32 -4.57 -0.30 -10.26
CA TRP A 32 -5.35 -0.72 -9.11
C TRP A 32 -4.44 -0.89 -7.89
N LEU A 33 -3.32 -1.58 -8.07
CA LEU A 33 -2.36 -1.81 -7.00
C LEU A 33 -1.80 -0.49 -6.48
N MET A 34 -1.41 0.41 -7.37
CA MET A 34 -0.88 1.72 -7.00
C MET A 34 -1.87 2.53 -6.18
N SER A 35 -3.15 2.50 -6.57
CA SER A 35 -4.20 3.23 -5.87
C SER A 35 -4.40 2.68 -4.45
N GLN A 36 -4.37 1.36 -4.28
CA GLN A 36 -4.51 0.72 -2.97
C GLN A 36 -3.29 0.99 -2.09
N ILE A 37 -2.10 0.98 -2.67
CA ILE A 37 -0.87 1.34 -1.96
C ILE A 37 -0.95 2.76 -1.42
N ASP A 38 -1.44 3.68 -2.24
CA ASP A 38 -1.59 5.08 -1.84
C ASP A 38 -2.59 5.23 -0.70
N ILE A 39 -3.70 4.51 -0.76
CA ILE A 39 -4.71 4.52 0.32
C ILE A 39 -4.09 3.99 1.62
N ALA A 40 -3.35 2.89 1.56
CA ALA A 40 -2.72 2.32 2.75
C ALA A 40 -1.69 3.29 3.34
N GLY A 41 -0.86 3.89 2.49
CA GLY A 41 0.13 4.86 2.94
C GLY A 41 -0.49 6.11 3.53
N ALA A 42 -1.53 6.63 2.88
CA ALA A 42 -2.24 7.81 3.36
C ALA A 42 -2.91 7.56 4.72
N THR A 43 -3.34 6.32 4.96
CA THR A 43 -3.98 5.96 6.24
C THR A 43 -3.03 6.19 7.41
N VAL A 44 -1.82 5.63 7.35
CA VAL A 44 -0.86 5.81 8.43
C VAL A 44 -0.32 7.25 8.48
N ALA A 45 -0.16 7.88 7.33
CA ALA A 45 0.31 9.27 7.26
C ALA A 45 -0.71 10.22 7.89
N THR A 46 -1.99 10.04 7.59
CA THR A 46 -3.07 10.88 8.15
C THR A 46 -3.14 10.75 9.67
N ILE A 47 -3.05 9.52 10.17
CA ILE A 47 -3.09 9.28 11.61
C ILE A 47 -1.89 9.97 12.28
N ARG A 48 -0.69 9.80 11.74
CA ARG A 48 0.51 10.41 12.35
C ARG A 48 0.51 11.92 12.24
N ALA A 49 0.06 12.46 11.11
CA ALA A 49 0.01 13.90 10.86
C ALA A 49 -1.17 14.59 11.55
N LYS A 50 -2.08 13.80 12.10
CA LYS A 50 -3.31 14.29 12.79
C LYS A 50 -4.15 15.18 11.90
N GLY A 51 -4.30 14.78 10.65
CA GLY A 51 -5.12 15.52 9.70
C GLY A 51 -4.74 15.19 8.26
N PRO A 52 -5.31 15.91 7.30
CA PRO A 52 -5.16 15.56 5.89
C PRO A 52 -3.72 15.65 5.39
N VAL A 53 -3.43 14.77 4.45
CA VAL A 53 -2.13 14.71 3.78
C VAL A 53 -2.36 14.67 2.27
N ALA A 54 -1.33 14.98 1.51
CA ALA A 54 -1.32 14.81 0.07
C ALA A 54 -0.09 14.00 -0.32
N THR A 55 -0.27 13.11 -1.29
CA THR A 55 0.84 12.34 -1.87
C THR A 55 1.64 13.27 -2.77
N ILE A 56 2.93 13.39 -2.53
CA ILE A 56 3.77 14.28 -3.34
C ILE A 56 4.84 13.55 -4.13
N ASN A 57 5.17 12.33 -3.77
CA ASN A 57 6.20 11.59 -4.50
C ASN A 57 6.07 10.09 -4.28
N VAL A 58 6.46 9.34 -5.30
CA VAL A 58 6.64 7.89 -5.21
C VAL A 58 8.12 7.64 -5.45
N ASN A 59 8.85 7.38 -4.37
CA ASN A 59 10.29 7.18 -4.45
C ASN A 59 10.63 5.79 -5.00
N LYS A 60 9.76 4.82 -4.74
CA LYS A 60 9.99 3.43 -5.16
C LYS A 60 8.65 2.74 -5.29
N LEU A 61 8.54 1.89 -6.31
CA LEU A 61 7.38 1.04 -6.51
C LEU A 61 7.83 -0.16 -7.34
N THR A 62 7.77 -1.34 -6.75
CA THR A 62 8.12 -2.57 -7.46
C THR A 62 6.86 -3.35 -7.81
N PHE A 63 6.92 -4.11 -8.90
CA PHE A 63 5.90 -5.09 -9.27
C PHE A 63 6.63 -6.42 -9.35
N GLU A 64 6.58 -7.19 -8.25
CA GLU A 64 7.39 -8.40 -8.13
C GLU A 64 6.64 -9.64 -8.63
N ALA A 65 5.31 -9.60 -8.63
CA ALA A 65 4.47 -10.67 -9.13
C ALA A 65 3.11 -10.11 -9.52
N PRO A 66 2.42 -10.73 -10.49
CA PRO A 66 1.08 -10.28 -10.88
C PRO A 66 0.03 -10.62 -9.81
N LEU A 67 -1.05 -9.85 -9.82
CA LEU A 67 -2.24 -10.10 -9.01
C LEU A 67 -3.34 -10.65 -9.89
N TYR A 68 -4.19 -11.50 -9.30
CA TYR A 68 -5.31 -12.12 -10.01
C TYR A 68 -6.61 -11.91 -9.24
N VAL A 69 -7.71 -12.06 -9.97
CA VAL A 69 -9.05 -12.00 -9.36
C VAL A 69 -9.13 -13.06 -8.26
N GLY A 70 -9.64 -12.66 -7.11
CA GLY A 70 -9.81 -13.57 -5.97
C GLY A 70 -8.61 -13.66 -5.04
N ASP A 71 -7.48 -13.05 -5.39
CA ASP A 71 -6.38 -12.93 -4.45
C ASP A 71 -6.84 -12.09 -3.26
N VAL A 72 -6.42 -12.46 -2.05
CA VAL A 72 -6.61 -11.61 -0.88
C VAL A 72 -5.33 -10.81 -0.69
N VAL A 73 -5.41 -9.51 -0.92
CA VAL A 73 -4.23 -8.63 -0.96
C VAL A 73 -4.14 -7.84 0.33
N SER A 74 -3.02 -7.98 1.02
CA SER A 74 -2.78 -7.32 2.31
C SER A 74 -1.65 -6.30 2.16
N PHE A 75 -1.87 -5.11 2.71
CA PHE A 75 -0.97 -3.97 2.63
C PHE A 75 -0.51 -3.61 4.04
N TYR A 76 0.79 -3.53 4.23
CA TYR A 76 1.40 -3.23 5.52
C TYR A 76 2.17 -1.93 5.37
N ALA A 77 1.64 -0.86 5.94
CA ALA A 77 2.20 0.49 5.81
C ALA A 77 2.79 0.94 7.14
N ARG A 78 3.93 1.63 7.07
CA ARG A 78 4.55 2.21 8.27
C ARG A 78 5.25 3.50 7.91
N VAL A 79 5.20 4.47 8.82
CA VAL A 79 5.94 5.72 8.68
C VAL A 79 7.39 5.44 9.01
N THR A 80 8.30 5.73 8.08
CA THR A 80 9.73 5.48 8.26
C THR A 80 10.51 6.73 8.59
N ARG A 81 9.98 7.91 8.23
CA ARG A 81 10.66 9.17 8.49
C ARG A 81 9.63 10.29 8.60
N ILE A 82 9.85 11.20 9.53
CA ILE A 82 9.02 12.37 9.71
C ILE A 82 9.90 13.62 9.60
N GLY A 83 9.57 14.49 8.65
CA GLY A 83 10.19 15.80 8.52
C GLY A 83 9.32 16.86 9.18
N THR A 84 9.59 18.12 8.87
CA THR A 84 8.79 19.23 9.42
C THR A 84 7.37 19.21 8.89
N LYS A 85 7.20 18.98 7.59
CA LYS A 85 5.90 18.99 6.90
C LYS A 85 5.63 17.71 6.13
N SER A 86 6.60 16.80 6.03
CA SER A 86 6.50 15.60 5.20
C SER A 86 6.70 14.35 6.02
N LEU A 87 6.18 13.24 5.47
CA LEU A 87 6.35 11.90 6.03
C LEU A 87 6.73 10.95 4.92
N ASN A 88 7.68 10.07 5.20
CA ASN A 88 7.99 8.96 4.32
C ASN A 88 7.27 7.72 4.86
N VAL A 89 6.66 6.96 3.97
CA VAL A 89 5.90 5.75 4.32
C VAL A 89 6.38 4.61 3.44
N GLU A 90 6.63 3.47 4.05
CA GLU A 90 6.94 2.25 3.32
C GLU A 90 5.74 1.32 3.38
N ILE A 91 5.41 0.69 2.25
CA ILE A 91 4.28 -0.22 2.14
C ILE A 91 4.77 -1.54 1.53
N ASP A 92 4.54 -2.64 2.23
CA ASP A 92 4.75 -3.99 1.71
C ASP A 92 3.41 -4.60 1.35
N VAL A 93 3.36 -5.29 0.21
CA VAL A 93 2.12 -5.88 -0.30
C VAL A 93 2.31 -7.37 -0.52
N PHE A 94 1.39 -8.15 0.02
CA PHE A 94 1.36 -9.60 -0.13
C PHE A 94 -0.01 -10.04 -0.62
N ALA A 95 -0.04 -11.13 -1.38
CA ALA A 95 -1.29 -11.76 -1.79
C ALA A 95 -1.35 -13.19 -1.26
N GLU A 96 -2.56 -13.59 -0.86
CA GLU A 96 -2.85 -14.98 -0.54
C GLU A 96 -3.71 -15.56 -1.65
N ARG A 97 -3.30 -16.71 -2.19
CA ARG A 97 -4.01 -17.38 -3.27
C ARG A 97 -4.04 -18.89 -3.05
N ASN A 98 -4.84 -19.61 -3.85
CA ASN A 98 -5.00 -21.06 -3.74
C ASN A 98 -5.45 -21.49 -2.35
N ARG A 99 -6.45 -20.80 -1.83
CA ARG A 99 -6.84 -20.92 -0.43
C ARG A 99 -7.63 -22.18 -0.09
N GLN A 100 -8.05 -22.96 -1.09
CA GLN A 100 -8.82 -24.17 -0.85
C GLN A 100 -8.01 -25.28 -0.18
N LEU A 101 -6.69 -25.15 -0.13
CA LEU A 101 -5.82 -26.06 0.59
C LEU A 101 -5.00 -25.27 1.59
N ASP A 102 -3.69 -25.27 1.43
CA ASP A 102 -2.79 -24.59 2.36
C ASP A 102 -2.64 -23.11 2.06
N GLY A 103 -3.09 -22.70 0.89
CA GLY A 103 -2.88 -21.37 0.43
C GLY A 103 -1.44 -21.13 0.00
N GLU A 104 -1.21 -19.96 -0.53
CA GLU A 104 0.12 -19.54 -0.97
C GLU A 104 0.25 -18.05 -0.71
N VAL A 105 1.34 -17.62 -0.08
CA VAL A 105 1.63 -16.20 0.15
C VAL A 105 2.68 -15.77 -0.86
N VAL A 106 2.37 -14.72 -1.61
CA VAL A 106 3.24 -14.20 -2.66
C VAL A 106 3.55 -12.75 -2.35
N LYS A 107 4.83 -12.37 -2.42
CA LYS A 107 5.22 -10.96 -2.32
C LYS A 107 4.88 -10.26 -3.62
N ILE A 108 4.10 -9.20 -3.53
CA ILE A 108 3.61 -8.47 -4.70
C ILE A 108 4.40 -7.19 -4.95
N SER A 109 4.66 -6.42 -3.90
CA SER A 109 5.24 -5.09 -4.08
C SER A 109 5.91 -4.60 -2.82
N ASN A 110 6.89 -3.73 -3.01
CA ASN A 110 7.41 -2.86 -1.96
C ASN A 110 7.40 -1.44 -2.52
N ALA A 111 6.88 -0.51 -1.76
CA ALA A 111 6.73 0.88 -2.20
C ALA A 111 7.19 1.84 -1.12
N GLU A 112 7.67 3.00 -1.55
CA GLU A 112 8.04 4.10 -0.66
C GLU A 112 7.43 5.37 -1.22
N LEU A 113 6.52 5.98 -0.45
CA LEU A 113 5.80 7.17 -0.84
C LEU A 113 6.11 8.30 0.13
N VAL A 114 6.01 9.53 -0.37
CA VAL A 114 6.16 10.72 0.47
C VAL A 114 4.85 11.48 0.48
N TYR A 115 4.41 11.83 1.68
CA TYR A 115 3.20 12.61 1.92
C TYR A 115 3.58 13.94 2.56
N VAL A 116 2.80 14.96 2.29
CA VAL A 116 2.94 16.24 2.95
C VAL A 116 1.65 16.55 3.71
N ALA A 117 1.79 17.04 4.94
CA ALA A 117 0.63 17.48 5.71
C ALA A 117 0.09 18.77 5.10
N ILE A 118 -1.22 18.84 4.94
CA ILE A 118 -1.87 20.00 4.32
C ILE A 118 -2.93 20.57 5.23
N SER A 119 -3.14 21.87 5.13
CA SER A 119 -4.25 22.56 5.81
C SER A 119 -5.44 22.69 4.87
N GLU A 120 -5.17 22.90 3.58
CA GLU A 120 -6.15 22.95 2.51
C GLU A 120 -5.41 22.64 1.20
N PRO A 121 -6.12 22.36 0.09
CA PRO A 121 -5.44 22.05 -1.16
C PRO A 121 -4.40 23.11 -1.52
N GLY A 122 -3.17 22.64 -1.77
CA GLY A 122 -2.06 23.49 -2.14
C GLY A 122 -1.34 24.17 -0.97
N LYS A 123 -1.75 23.96 0.28
CA LYS A 123 -1.10 24.59 1.45
C LYS A 123 -0.62 23.55 2.44
N SER A 124 0.68 23.48 2.62
CA SER A 124 1.29 22.58 3.61
C SER A 124 1.16 23.16 5.03
N ARG A 125 1.32 22.28 6.00
CA ARG A 125 1.34 22.65 7.42
C ARG A 125 2.41 21.85 8.14
N VAL A 126 2.80 22.34 9.31
CA VAL A 126 3.76 21.64 10.16
C VAL A 126 3.08 20.43 10.81
N ILE A 127 3.77 19.30 10.82
CA ILE A 127 3.28 18.08 11.45
C ILE A 127 3.41 18.23 12.97
N PRO A 128 2.34 17.95 13.75
CA PRO A 128 2.45 17.93 15.21
C PRO A 128 3.47 16.90 15.67
N GLN A 129 4.25 17.24 16.67
CA GLN A 129 5.26 16.36 17.24
C GLN A 129 4.71 15.40 18.27
#